data_20c4bdacb58327befac13a14df6dd354
#
_entry.id   20c4bdacb58327befac13a14df6dd354
#
_cell.length_a   1.000
_cell.length_b   1.000
_cell.length_c   1.000
_cell.angle_alpha   90.00
_cell.angle_beta   90.00
_cell.angle_gamma   90.00
#
_symmetry.space_group_name_H-M   'P 1'
#
loop_
_entity.id
_entity.type
_entity.pdbx_description
1 polymer ?
#
loop_
_entity_poly.entity_id
_entity_poly.type
_entity_poly.pdbx_seq_one_letter_code
_entity_poly.pdbx_strand_id
1 'polypeptide(L)'
;MPEELESPFAHLLGTNYVPTDSETRQILNLLSQSLSELCRLDTEIDRLRAIIYDLLEQRHKTRKFVNDHRALLSPARRLPSEIVGEIFVHCLPTTRNAVKSTREAPLLLGRICSAWRNISLLTPRLWSSMHLVIPVHSDPSKIDTIIQLRCEALKEWLGRSGTLPLSVSLTTSDSYYPHSSPGATPLMATLIQFSRRWNSIDLCLPYDLLESFDILTKDDVPCLEIIKISMCNWTNVSWHFPILGTAPRLHRVSFVFFQGNPLNLPLSWARLAELSLETVHNARSPNFSDALAMLKQCCNLQSFTLGIFSALSGGSSPPSEPVELLALHTLRLRSSLKNSDELTVIFDHLFTPSLVELEVTSIIHSAISHSALRSHVPFMSLLTRSSCSLERLTLSEYPISSEALIECLHLVPTLTTLFLTDCSWGVSDEVPETFLNDELLRLLTATNSESAHCLVPLLKSVKLLQCTAISDEVLIDFIESRWRRPLAVDMKADIPRTTSAEVSRDLSGIEASRLTNVQVGFTRAAVVDISPRVQTLREEGLDIDVYCPFPDRYGDGMSSLLTVVPRLKKEEVNMTWRLW
;
A
#
# COMPACT_ATOMS: atom_id res chain seq x y z
N MET A 1 -38.58 -29.06 34.51
CA MET A 1 -37.53 -28.84 35.54
C MET A 1 -37.10 -30.22 35.97
N PRO A 2 -35.83 -30.59 35.83
CA PRO A 2 -35.39 -31.86 36.45
C PRO A 2 -35.53 -31.70 37.97
N GLU A 3 -36.17 -32.67 38.63
CA GLU A 3 -36.16 -32.79 40.07
C GLU A 3 -34.72 -32.81 40.56
N GLU A 4 -34.35 -31.88 41.46
CA GLU A 4 -33.05 -31.96 42.11
C GLU A 4 -32.96 -33.29 42.84
N LEU A 5 -31.97 -34.09 42.51
CA LEU A 5 -31.66 -35.35 43.18
C LEU A 5 -31.15 -35.04 44.61
N GLU A 6 -32.08 -34.79 45.55
CA GLU A 6 -31.72 -34.56 46.95
C GLU A 6 -31.20 -35.89 47.54
N SER A 7 -29.94 -35.94 47.87
CA SER A 7 -29.34 -37.07 48.58
C SER A 7 -29.49 -36.89 50.10
N PRO A 8 -29.99 -37.87 50.81
CA PRO A 8 -29.99 -37.87 52.29
C PRO A 8 -28.56 -37.70 52.85
N PHE A 9 -27.56 -37.98 52.09
CA PHE A 9 -26.13 -37.91 52.44
C PHE A 9 -25.46 -36.63 51.90
N ALA A 10 -26.21 -35.65 51.43
CA ALA A 10 -25.68 -34.41 50.83
C ALA A 10 -24.65 -33.68 51.73
N HIS A 11 -24.91 -33.69 53.04
CA HIS A 11 -24.04 -33.08 54.03
C HIS A 11 -22.71 -33.78 54.26
N LEU A 12 -22.58 -35.03 53.80
CA LEU A 12 -21.36 -35.83 53.89
C LEU A 12 -20.53 -35.82 52.59
N LEU A 13 -21.11 -35.38 51.49
CA LEU A 13 -20.43 -35.33 50.21
C LEU A 13 -19.26 -34.31 50.25
N GLY A 14 -18.11 -34.75 49.74
CA GLY A 14 -16.90 -33.93 49.74
C GLY A 14 -16.14 -33.88 51.08
N THR A 15 -16.58 -34.67 52.09
CA THR A 15 -15.87 -34.84 53.36
C THR A 15 -15.09 -36.18 53.38
N ASN A 16 -14.22 -36.35 54.41
CA ASN A 16 -13.49 -37.59 54.65
C ASN A 16 -14.29 -38.57 55.53
N TYR A 17 -15.61 -38.42 55.61
CA TYR A 17 -16.47 -39.31 56.42
C TYR A 17 -16.45 -40.73 55.86
N VAL A 18 -16.34 -41.72 56.75
CA VAL A 18 -16.41 -43.13 56.40
C VAL A 18 -17.80 -43.69 56.78
N PRO A 19 -18.65 -44.06 55.82
CA PRO A 19 -19.99 -44.52 56.08
C PRO A 19 -19.99 -45.85 56.81
N THR A 20 -20.96 -46.05 57.69
CA THR A 20 -21.22 -47.32 58.36
C THR A 20 -21.74 -48.38 57.37
N ASP A 21 -21.71 -49.69 57.73
CA ASP A 21 -22.22 -50.77 56.86
C ASP A 21 -23.71 -50.59 56.50
N SER A 22 -24.49 -49.97 57.35
CA SER A 22 -25.90 -49.64 57.10
C SER A 22 -26.05 -48.52 56.08
N GLU A 23 -25.30 -47.43 56.25
CA GLU A 23 -25.26 -46.31 55.32
C GLU A 23 -24.68 -46.69 53.96
N THR A 24 -23.64 -47.51 53.94
CA THR A 24 -23.06 -48.06 52.70
C THR A 24 -24.13 -48.81 51.89
N ARG A 25 -24.97 -49.62 52.50
CA ARG A 25 -26.06 -50.32 51.81
C ARG A 25 -27.11 -49.34 51.26
N GLN A 26 -27.45 -48.30 51.99
CA GLN A 26 -28.39 -47.24 51.54
C GLN A 26 -27.80 -46.44 50.36
N ILE A 27 -26.54 -46.08 50.44
CA ILE A 27 -25.83 -45.38 49.36
C ILE A 27 -25.77 -46.26 48.10
N LEU A 28 -25.43 -47.53 48.23
CA LEU A 28 -25.41 -48.47 47.11
C LEU A 28 -26.77 -48.64 46.43
N ASN A 29 -27.86 -48.67 47.24
CA ASN A 29 -29.20 -48.75 46.68
C ASN A 29 -29.60 -47.46 45.94
N LEU A 30 -29.27 -46.27 46.49
CA LEU A 30 -29.47 -44.99 45.86
C LEU A 30 -28.65 -44.86 44.55
N LEU A 31 -27.38 -45.26 44.57
CA LEU A 31 -26.53 -45.28 43.40
C LEU A 31 -27.03 -46.25 42.30
N SER A 32 -27.57 -47.43 42.69
CA SER A 32 -28.07 -48.39 41.71
C SER A 32 -29.22 -47.83 40.86
N GLN A 33 -30.11 -47.06 41.45
CA GLN A 33 -31.20 -46.37 40.73
C GLN A 33 -30.67 -45.28 39.80
N SER A 34 -29.77 -44.41 40.31
CA SER A 34 -29.15 -43.35 39.52
C SER A 34 -28.28 -43.87 38.37
N LEU A 35 -27.53 -44.96 38.58
CA LEU A 35 -26.75 -45.60 37.53
C LEU A 35 -27.63 -46.22 36.44
N SER A 36 -28.79 -46.82 36.84
CA SER A 36 -29.77 -47.34 35.88
C SER A 36 -30.34 -46.23 34.99
N GLU A 37 -30.67 -45.10 35.60
CA GLU A 37 -31.16 -43.92 34.84
C GLU A 37 -30.08 -43.29 33.94
N LEU A 38 -28.83 -43.21 34.41
CA LEU A 38 -27.70 -42.81 33.56
C LEU A 38 -27.55 -43.73 32.35
N CYS A 39 -27.56 -45.04 32.55
CA CYS A 39 -27.49 -46.01 31.46
C CYS A 39 -28.65 -45.86 30.45
N ARG A 40 -29.86 -45.58 30.96
CA ARG A 40 -31.04 -45.33 30.11
C ARG A 40 -30.85 -44.05 29.28
N LEU A 41 -30.36 -42.97 29.91
CA LEU A 41 -30.10 -41.68 29.24
C LEU A 41 -28.98 -41.82 28.19
N ASP A 42 -27.90 -42.52 28.52
CA ASP A 42 -26.80 -42.77 27.58
C ASP A 42 -27.27 -43.55 26.33
N THR A 43 -28.11 -44.58 26.56
CA THR A 43 -28.70 -45.35 25.46
C THR A 43 -29.59 -44.47 24.57
N GLU A 44 -30.40 -43.59 25.17
CA GLU A 44 -31.23 -42.66 24.39
C GLU A 44 -30.41 -41.58 23.66
N ILE A 45 -29.34 -41.07 24.27
CA ILE A 45 -28.40 -40.18 23.63
C ILE A 45 -27.77 -40.86 22.40
N ASP A 46 -27.32 -42.07 22.53
CA ASP A 46 -26.71 -42.80 21.41
C ASP A 46 -27.73 -43.10 20.30
N ARG A 47 -28.98 -43.44 20.68
CA ARG A 47 -30.08 -43.58 19.72
C ARG A 47 -30.35 -42.27 18.95
N LEU A 48 -30.40 -41.14 19.67
CA LEU A 48 -30.61 -39.83 19.05
C LEU A 48 -29.43 -39.40 18.18
N ARG A 49 -28.19 -39.70 18.58
CA ARG A 49 -26.99 -39.45 17.77
C ARG A 49 -27.03 -40.23 16.46
N ALA A 50 -27.47 -41.50 16.50
CA ALA A 50 -27.61 -42.30 15.29
C ALA A 50 -28.64 -41.71 14.32
N ILE A 51 -29.79 -41.24 14.84
CA ILE A 51 -30.81 -40.56 14.04
C ILE A 51 -30.26 -39.27 13.43
N ILE A 52 -29.56 -38.46 14.24
CA ILE A 52 -28.93 -37.19 13.76
C ILE A 52 -27.94 -37.51 12.64
N TYR A 53 -27.12 -38.53 12.80
CA TYR A 53 -26.15 -38.93 11.77
C TYR A 53 -26.85 -39.30 10.45
N ASP A 54 -27.91 -40.11 10.49
CA ASP A 54 -28.66 -40.46 9.28
C ASP A 54 -29.32 -39.23 8.63
N LEU A 55 -29.93 -38.36 9.41
CA LEU A 55 -30.52 -37.11 8.91
C LEU A 55 -29.49 -36.16 8.30
N LEU A 56 -28.27 -36.11 8.86
CA LEU A 56 -27.17 -35.32 8.30
C LEU A 56 -26.70 -35.89 6.96
N GLU A 57 -26.64 -37.21 6.84
CA GLU A 57 -26.29 -37.86 5.58
C GLU A 57 -27.36 -37.62 4.50
N GLN A 58 -28.65 -37.78 4.85
CA GLN A 58 -29.77 -37.50 3.94
C GLN A 58 -29.76 -36.04 3.51
N ARG A 59 -29.55 -35.09 4.45
CA ARG A 59 -29.41 -33.67 4.16
C ARG A 59 -28.24 -33.39 3.21
N HIS A 60 -27.09 -34.06 3.40
CA HIS A 60 -25.93 -33.92 2.53
C HIS A 60 -26.26 -34.37 1.10
N LYS A 61 -26.88 -35.55 0.93
CA LYS A 61 -27.32 -36.08 -0.38
C LYS A 61 -28.29 -35.13 -1.08
N THR A 62 -29.31 -34.66 -0.36
CA THR A 62 -30.32 -33.76 -0.89
C THR A 62 -29.69 -32.40 -1.26
N ARG A 63 -28.82 -31.85 -0.41
CA ARG A 63 -28.12 -30.58 -0.66
C ARG A 63 -27.24 -30.66 -1.91
N LYS A 64 -26.50 -31.80 -2.06
CA LYS A 64 -25.70 -32.03 -3.25
C LYS A 64 -26.59 -32.04 -4.50
N PHE A 65 -27.69 -32.81 -4.49
CA PHE A 65 -28.64 -32.86 -5.60
C PHE A 65 -29.17 -31.47 -5.99
N VAL A 66 -29.61 -30.69 -5.00
CA VAL A 66 -30.12 -29.32 -5.23
C VAL A 66 -29.01 -28.43 -5.82
N ASN A 67 -27.79 -28.50 -5.28
CA ASN A 67 -26.68 -27.67 -5.76
C ASN A 67 -26.27 -28.05 -7.18
N ASP A 68 -26.23 -29.34 -7.51
CA ASP A 68 -25.88 -29.83 -8.85
C ASP A 68 -26.92 -29.34 -9.89
N HIS A 69 -28.20 -29.36 -9.55
CA HIS A 69 -29.26 -28.86 -10.44
C HIS A 69 -29.28 -27.33 -10.54
N ARG A 70 -29.06 -26.62 -9.45
CA ARG A 70 -28.88 -25.16 -9.48
C ARG A 70 -27.69 -24.73 -10.34
N ALA A 71 -26.60 -25.51 -10.31
CA ALA A 71 -25.44 -25.23 -11.15
C ALA A 71 -25.78 -25.32 -12.66
N LEU A 72 -26.74 -26.17 -13.07
CA LEU A 72 -27.22 -26.24 -14.46
C LEU A 72 -27.99 -24.97 -14.86
N LEU A 73 -28.69 -24.35 -13.92
CA LEU A 73 -29.49 -23.14 -14.14
C LEU A 73 -28.68 -21.86 -14.00
N SER A 74 -27.38 -21.96 -13.69
CA SER A 74 -26.52 -20.80 -13.48
C SER A 74 -26.48 -19.89 -14.72
N PRO A 75 -26.76 -18.58 -14.57
CA PRO A 75 -26.64 -17.61 -15.67
C PRO A 75 -25.26 -17.58 -16.32
N ALA A 76 -24.20 -17.86 -15.54
CA ALA A 76 -22.83 -17.92 -16.04
C ALA A 76 -22.62 -18.96 -17.15
N ARG A 77 -23.42 -20.04 -17.20
CA ARG A 77 -23.37 -21.03 -18.27
C ARG A 77 -23.96 -20.57 -19.59
N ARG A 78 -24.72 -19.47 -19.58
CA ARG A 78 -25.37 -18.88 -20.76
C ARG A 78 -24.54 -17.76 -21.38
N LEU A 79 -23.47 -17.34 -20.71
CA LEU A 79 -22.59 -16.29 -21.22
C LEU A 79 -21.78 -16.83 -22.41
N PRO A 80 -21.62 -16.04 -23.48
CA PRO A 80 -20.67 -16.32 -24.55
C PRO A 80 -19.25 -16.48 -24.00
N SER A 81 -18.43 -17.32 -24.63
CA SER A 81 -17.04 -17.60 -24.22
C SER A 81 -16.19 -16.33 -24.17
N GLU A 82 -16.44 -15.37 -25.06
CA GLU A 82 -15.75 -14.09 -25.15
C GLU A 82 -16.02 -13.23 -23.92
N ILE A 83 -17.27 -13.17 -23.47
CA ILE A 83 -17.63 -12.42 -22.25
C ILE A 83 -17.04 -13.09 -21.00
N VAL A 84 -17.07 -14.41 -20.94
CA VAL A 84 -16.42 -15.15 -19.84
C VAL A 84 -14.90 -14.88 -19.84
N GLY A 85 -14.27 -14.85 -21.01
CA GLY A 85 -12.86 -14.51 -21.18
C GLY A 85 -12.52 -13.10 -20.66
N GLU A 86 -13.37 -12.10 -20.97
CA GLU A 86 -13.20 -10.73 -20.43
C GLU A 86 -13.37 -10.69 -18.91
N ILE A 87 -14.36 -11.37 -18.36
CA ILE A 87 -14.51 -11.50 -16.90
C ILE A 87 -13.24 -12.11 -16.27
N PHE A 88 -12.67 -13.12 -16.92
CA PHE A 88 -11.45 -13.76 -16.44
C PHE A 88 -10.25 -12.80 -16.40
N VAL A 89 -10.12 -11.94 -17.41
CA VAL A 89 -9.09 -10.91 -17.43
C VAL A 89 -9.23 -9.94 -16.25
N HIS A 90 -10.46 -9.57 -15.88
CA HIS A 90 -10.72 -8.75 -14.70
C HIS A 90 -10.51 -9.48 -13.35
N CYS A 91 -10.36 -10.81 -13.37
CA CYS A 91 -9.97 -11.57 -12.19
C CYS A 91 -8.45 -11.58 -11.94
N LEU A 92 -7.64 -11.05 -12.86
CA LEU A 92 -6.20 -10.94 -12.66
C LEU A 92 -5.86 -9.90 -11.58
N PRO A 93 -4.76 -10.07 -10.84
CA PRO A 93 -4.27 -9.05 -9.93
C PRO A 93 -4.02 -7.73 -10.67
N THR A 94 -4.45 -6.62 -10.08
CA THR A 94 -4.28 -5.27 -10.68
C THR A 94 -2.99 -4.58 -10.21
N THR A 95 -2.48 -4.93 -9.03
CA THR A 95 -1.32 -4.30 -8.39
C THR A 95 0.00 -5.01 -8.67
N ARG A 96 -0.04 -6.21 -9.22
CA ARG A 96 1.13 -7.04 -9.50
C ARG A 96 0.88 -7.98 -10.68
N ASN A 97 1.95 -8.56 -11.21
CA ASN A 97 1.85 -9.63 -12.19
C ASN A 97 1.30 -10.92 -11.57
N ALA A 98 0.60 -11.73 -12.39
CA ALA A 98 0.02 -12.99 -11.98
C ALA A 98 1.11 -14.00 -11.57
N VAL A 99 0.87 -14.76 -10.49
CA VAL A 99 1.78 -15.81 -10.04
C VAL A 99 1.29 -17.20 -10.48
N LYS A 100 2.21 -18.16 -10.57
CA LYS A 100 1.87 -19.57 -10.83
C LYS A 100 1.27 -20.22 -9.57
N SER A 101 0.04 -19.82 -9.22
CA SER A 101 -0.69 -20.33 -8.06
C SER A 101 -2.07 -20.84 -8.46
N THR A 102 -2.44 -22.01 -7.95
CA THR A 102 -3.80 -22.56 -8.15
C THR A 102 -4.86 -21.90 -7.27
N ARG A 103 -4.48 -20.92 -6.46
CA ARG A 103 -5.37 -20.18 -5.57
C ARG A 103 -5.86 -18.86 -6.17
N GLU A 104 -5.29 -18.45 -7.31
CA GLU A 104 -5.66 -17.21 -7.99
C GLU A 104 -5.67 -17.39 -9.51
N ALA A 105 -6.25 -16.39 -10.21
CA ALA A 105 -6.24 -16.34 -11.66
C ALA A 105 -4.81 -16.23 -12.21
N PRO A 106 -4.52 -16.83 -13.38
CA PRO A 106 -5.43 -17.56 -14.25
C PRO A 106 -5.63 -19.04 -13.89
N LEU A 107 -4.74 -19.69 -13.10
CA LEU A 107 -4.79 -21.13 -12.85
C LEU A 107 -6.02 -21.56 -12.05
N LEU A 108 -6.52 -20.74 -11.13
CA LEU A 108 -7.76 -21.00 -10.39
C LEU A 108 -8.94 -21.20 -11.34
N LEU A 109 -9.05 -20.37 -12.38
CA LEU A 109 -10.15 -20.40 -13.34
C LEU A 109 -10.23 -21.73 -14.07
N GLY A 110 -9.07 -22.28 -14.44
CA GLY A 110 -8.96 -23.59 -15.10
C GLY A 110 -9.30 -24.80 -14.20
N ARG A 111 -9.49 -24.58 -12.90
CA ARG A 111 -9.84 -25.65 -11.93
C ARG A 111 -11.33 -25.74 -11.63
N ILE A 112 -12.13 -24.77 -12.06
CA ILE A 112 -13.57 -24.70 -11.75
C ILE A 112 -14.33 -25.75 -12.57
N CYS A 113 -14.17 -25.76 -13.89
CA CYS A 113 -14.74 -26.78 -14.77
C CYS A 113 -13.98 -26.87 -16.09
N SER A 114 -14.28 -27.90 -16.91
CA SER A 114 -13.62 -28.12 -18.20
C SER A 114 -13.85 -26.97 -19.19
N ALA A 115 -15.07 -26.42 -19.24
CA ALA A 115 -15.39 -25.28 -20.11
C ALA A 115 -14.54 -24.04 -19.74
N TRP A 116 -14.45 -23.70 -18.46
CA TRP A 116 -13.64 -22.56 -17.98
C TRP A 116 -12.15 -22.78 -18.22
N ARG A 117 -11.70 -24.04 -18.09
CA ARG A 117 -10.31 -24.38 -18.43
C ARG A 117 -10.02 -24.11 -19.90
N ASN A 118 -10.91 -24.54 -20.80
CA ASN A 118 -10.75 -24.29 -22.23
C ASN A 118 -10.78 -22.80 -22.55
N ILE A 119 -11.72 -22.04 -22.00
CA ILE A 119 -11.78 -20.59 -22.18
C ILE A 119 -10.51 -19.93 -21.67
N SER A 120 -10.02 -20.29 -20.45
CA SER A 120 -8.82 -19.69 -19.90
C SER A 120 -7.57 -19.97 -20.76
N LEU A 121 -7.44 -21.18 -21.29
CA LEU A 121 -6.32 -21.53 -22.18
C LEU A 121 -6.40 -20.81 -23.53
N LEU A 122 -7.61 -20.54 -24.03
CA LEU A 122 -7.85 -19.83 -25.28
C LEU A 122 -7.91 -18.31 -25.14
N THR A 123 -7.67 -17.75 -23.95
CA THR A 123 -7.66 -16.31 -23.68
C THR A 123 -6.22 -15.83 -23.48
N PRO A 124 -5.49 -15.36 -24.51
CA PRO A 124 -4.05 -15.05 -24.43
C PRO A 124 -3.71 -13.96 -23.41
N ARG A 125 -4.63 -13.00 -23.17
CA ARG A 125 -4.44 -11.90 -22.21
C ARG A 125 -4.23 -12.40 -20.78
N LEU A 126 -4.72 -13.57 -20.41
CA LEU A 126 -4.53 -14.17 -19.09
C LEU A 126 -3.07 -14.60 -18.84
N TRP A 127 -2.31 -14.83 -19.91
CA TRP A 127 -0.96 -15.37 -19.88
C TRP A 127 0.11 -14.33 -20.25
N SER A 128 -0.29 -13.09 -20.52
CA SER A 128 0.62 -12.00 -20.90
C SER A 128 1.35 -11.37 -19.72
N SER A 129 0.99 -11.71 -18.48
CA SER A 129 1.68 -11.22 -17.28
C SER A 129 2.11 -12.39 -16.40
N MET A 130 3.34 -12.30 -15.84
CA MET A 130 3.87 -13.35 -14.97
C MET A 130 4.85 -12.79 -13.94
N HIS A 131 4.66 -13.22 -12.68
CA HIS A 131 5.62 -13.01 -11.60
C HIS A 131 6.36 -14.31 -11.27
N LEU A 132 7.68 -14.25 -11.27
CA LEU A 132 8.58 -15.38 -11.00
C LEU A 132 9.43 -15.10 -9.77
N VAL A 133 9.48 -16.07 -8.87
CA VAL A 133 10.39 -16.06 -7.72
C VAL A 133 11.55 -17.02 -8.01
N ILE A 134 12.77 -16.52 -7.99
CA ILE A 134 13.99 -17.34 -8.11
C ILE A 134 14.27 -17.97 -6.74
N PRO A 135 14.30 -19.29 -6.61
CA PRO A 135 14.57 -19.92 -5.34
C PRO A 135 16.04 -19.76 -4.95
N VAL A 136 16.28 -19.48 -3.70
CA VAL A 136 17.60 -19.60 -3.09
C VAL A 136 17.60 -20.88 -2.26
N HIS A 137 18.47 -21.83 -2.58
CA HIS A 137 18.56 -23.10 -1.89
C HIS A 137 20.02 -23.44 -1.59
N SER A 138 20.26 -24.09 -0.45
CA SER A 138 21.60 -24.50 -0.01
C SER A 138 22.15 -25.72 -0.78
N ASP A 139 21.27 -26.48 -1.46
CA ASP A 139 21.63 -27.71 -2.19
C ASP A 139 21.61 -27.45 -3.70
N PRO A 140 22.79 -27.41 -4.38
CA PRO A 140 22.87 -27.10 -5.81
C PRO A 140 22.07 -28.05 -6.70
N SER A 141 22.04 -29.36 -6.38
CA SER A 141 21.35 -30.35 -7.22
C SER A 141 19.83 -30.14 -7.26
N LYS A 142 19.26 -29.65 -6.17
CA LYS A 142 17.82 -29.31 -6.09
C LYS A 142 17.53 -28.02 -6.82
N ILE A 143 18.45 -27.05 -6.80
CA ILE A 143 18.30 -25.78 -7.52
C ILE A 143 18.17 -26.03 -9.02
N ASP A 144 19.06 -26.82 -9.62
CA ASP A 144 19.07 -27.09 -11.06
C ASP A 144 17.74 -27.68 -11.52
N THR A 145 17.23 -28.68 -10.79
CA THR A 145 15.93 -29.29 -11.10
C THR A 145 14.79 -28.27 -11.02
N ILE A 146 14.76 -27.45 -9.97
CA ILE A 146 13.73 -26.44 -9.79
C ILE A 146 13.80 -25.37 -10.90
N ILE A 147 14.99 -24.91 -11.25
CA ILE A 147 15.21 -23.95 -12.33
C ILE A 147 14.74 -24.51 -13.66
N GLN A 148 15.07 -25.77 -13.98
CA GLN A 148 14.62 -26.41 -15.21
C GLN A 148 13.08 -26.44 -15.28
N LEU A 149 12.41 -26.89 -14.21
CA LEU A 149 10.94 -26.90 -14.15
C LEU A 149 10.34 -25.50 -14.30
N ARG A 150 11.03 -24.46 -13.81
CA ARG A 150 10.59 -23.07 -13.96
C ARG A 150 10.80 -22.56 -15.38
N CYS A 151 11.88 -22.95 -16.04
CA CYS A 151 12.11 -22.62 -17.47
C CYS A 151 11.00 -23.23 -18.35
N GLU A 152 10.65 -24.48 -18.13
CA GLU A 152 9.55 -25.12 -18.86
C GLU A 152 8.21 -24.43 -18.59
N ALA A 153 7.91 -24.16 -17.32
CA ALA A 153 6.70 -23.45 -16.94
C ALA A 153 6.61 -22.04 -17.51
N LEU A 154 7.74 -21.32 -17.57
CA LEU A 154 7.84 -19.99 -18.20
C LEU A 154 7.54 -20.06 -19.70
N LYS A 155 8.17 -20.99 -20.42
CA LYS A 155 7.93 -21.20 -21.85
C LYS A 155 6.47 -21.53 -22.14
N GLU A 156 5.88 -22.44 -21.37
CA GLU A 156 4.49 -22.82 -21.52
C GLU A 156 3.55 -21.66 -21.24
N TRP A 157 3.77 -20.92 -20.14
CA TRP A 157 2.95 -19.77 -19.74
C TRP A 157 3.01 -18.66 -20.78
N LEU A 158 4.19 -18.16 -21.10
CA LEU A 158 4.37 -17.08 -22.06
C LEU A 158 4.05 -17.49 -23.50
N GLY A 159 4.17 -18.78 -23.82
CA GLY A 159 3.73 -19.33 -25.12
C GLY A 159 2.23 -19.19 -25.34
N ARG A 160 1.41 -19.35 -24.28
CA ARG A 160 -0.05 -19.18 -24.36
C ARG A 160 -0.49 -17.75 -24.63
N SER A 161 0.33 -16.76 -24.33
CA SER A 161 0.02 -15.35 -24.60
C SER A 161 0.12 -14.98 -26.09
N GLY A 162 0.51 -15.90 -26.97
CA GLY A 162 0.62 -15.66 -28.40
C GLY A 162 1.66 -14.58 -28.73
N THR A 163 1.22 -13.53 -29.42
CA THR A 163 2.06 -12.38 -29.81
C THR A 163 1.85 -11.14 -28.93
N LEU A 164 1.06 -11.22 -27.88
CA LEU A 164 0.76 -10.07 -27.01
C LEU A 164 2.02 -9.53 -26.31
N PRO A 165 2.06 -8.22 -26.02
CA PRO A 165 3.07 -7.64 -25.17
C PRO A 165 3.08 -8.29 -23.77
N LEU A 166 4.27 -8.39 -23.18
CA LEU A 166 4.48 -9.11 -21.92
C LEU A 166 4.82 -8.16 -20.78
N SER A 167 4.22 -8.43 -19.62
CA SER A 167 4.60 -7.84 -18.34
C SER A 167 5.20 -8.92 -17.45
N VAL A 168 6.49 -8.83 -17.15
CA VAL A 168 7.19 -9.87 -16.37
C VAL A 168 7.88 -9.25 -15.16
N SER A 169 7.73 -9.90 -14.02
CA SER A 169 8.47 -9.53 -12.81
C SER A 169 9.23 -10.73 -12.25
N LEU A 170 10.50 -10.49 -11.90
CA LEU A 170 11.39 -11.46 -11.27
C LEU A 170 11.86 -10.96 -9.92
N THR A 171 11.84 -11.82 -8.92
CA THR A 171 12.41 -11.55 -7.61
C THR A 171 13.15 -12.77 -7.08
N THR A 172 14.18 -12.55 -6.29
CA THR A 172 14.82 -13.62 -5.52
C THR A 172 14.04 -13.87 -4.22
N SER A 173 14.02 -15.11 -3.73
CA SER A 173 13.28 -15.47 -2.51
C SER A 173 13.86 -14.87 -1.24
N ASP A 174 15.13 -14.43 -1.25
CA ASP A 174 15.84 -13.83 -0.12
C ASP A 174 16.38 -12.46 -0.52
N SER A 175 15.64 -11.41 -0.15
CA SER A 175 16.02 -10.02 -0.43
C SER A 175 17.16 -9.51 0.45
N TYR A 176 17.46 -10.19 1.57
CA TYR A 176 18.43 -9.72 2.58
C TYR A 176 19.85 -10.25 2.43
N TYR A 177 20.04 -11.40 1.79
CA TYR A 177 21.36 -11.99 1.63
C TYR A 177 21.66 -12.20 0.14
N PRO A 178 22.58 -11.40 -0.40
CA PRO A 178 22.96 -11.46 -1.80
C PRO A 178 23.91 -12.65 -2.06
N HIS A 179 23.43 -13.86 -1.88
CA HIS A 179 24.17 -14.99 -2.41
C HIS A 179 23.78 -15.15 -3.88
N SER A 180 24.77 -15.03 -4.74
CA SER A 180 24.64 -15.40 -6.14
C SER A 180 23.93 -16.76 -6.22
N SER A 181 22.86 -16.82 -7.02
CA SER A 181 22.20 -18.09 -7.34
C SER A 181 22.80 -18.61 -8.66
N PRO A 182 23.94 -19.30 -8.61
CA PRO A 182 24.71 -19.66 -9.81
C PRO A 182 23.90 -20.52 -10.81
N GLY A 183 22.83 -21.16 -10.36
CA GLY A 183 21.93 -21.94 -11.22
C GLY A 183 20.85 -21.13 -11.95
N ALA A 184 20.69 -19.81 -11.71
CA ALA A 184 19.57 -19.04 -12.26
C ALA A 184 19.77 -18.56 -13.70
N THR A 185 20.99 -18.62 -14.24
CA THR A 185 21.33 -18.20 -15.60
C THR A 185 20.44 -18.83 -16.69
N PRO A 186 20.08 -20.14 -16.66
CA PRO A 186 19.17 -20.72 -17.64
C PRO A 186 17.77 -20.09 -17.63
N LEU A 187 17.29 -19.63 -16.48
CA LEU A 187 16.01 -18.93 -16.38
C LEU A 187 16.07 -17.55 -17.04
N MET A 188 17.18 -16.80 -16.83
CA MET A 188 17.44 -15.54 -17.52
C MET A 188 17.51 -15.73 -19.03
N ALA A 189 18.28 -16.72 -19.50
CA ALA A 189 18.38 -17.06 -20.91
C ALA A 189 17.02 -17.46 -21.52
N THR A 190 16.17 -18.15 -20.76
CA THR A 190 14.82 -18.49 -21.19
C THR A 190 13.95 -17.25 -21.31
N LEU A 191 14.03 -16.34 -20.36
CA LEU A 191 13.25 -15.09 -20.37
C LEU A 191 13.65 -14.18 -21.54
N ILE A 192 14.94 -14.05 -21.81
CA ILE A 192 15.50 -13.25 -22.91
C ILE A 192 14.95 -13.68 -24.27
N GLN A 193 14.60 -14.94 -24.48
CA GLN A 193 13.97 -15.41 -25.73
C GLN A 193 12.64 -14.70 -26.04
N PHE A 194 11.99 -14.12 -25.02
CA PHE A 194 10.74 -13.38 -25.17
C PHE A 194 10.93 -11.85 -25.17
N SER A 195 12.16 -11.35 -25.17
CA SER A 195 12.50 -9.93 -24.98
C SER A 195 11.83 -9.00 -26.01
N ARG A 196 11.66 -9.45 -27.26
CA ARG A 196 10.99 -8.68 -28.30
C ARG A 196 9.54 -8.31 -27.99
N ARG A 197 8.95 -9.01 -27.04
CA ARG A 197 7.56 -8.80 -26.61
C ARG A 197 7.46 -8.10 -25.25
N TRP A 198 8.58 -7.82 -24.58
CA TRP A 198 8.53 -7.13 -23.29
C TRP A 198 7.95 -5.73 -23.45
N ASN A 199 6.90 -5.47 -22.70
CA ASN A 199 6.32 -4.14 -22.52
C ASN A 199 6.72 -3.56 -21.17
N SER A 200 6.66 -4.41 -20.11
CA SER A 200 7.01 -4.03 -18.73
C SER A 200 7.88 -5.10 -18.10
N ILE A 201 9.01 -4.70 -17.53
CA ILE A 201 9.93 -5.58 -16.79
C ILE A 201 10.19 -5.00 -15.41
N ASP A 202 9.99 -5.83 -14.37
CA ASP A 202 10.29 -5.51 -12.96
C ASP A 202 11.28 -6.54 -12.41
N LEU A 203 12.51 -6.10 -12.15
CA LEU A 203 13.64 -6.95 -11.75
C LEU A 203 14.07 -6.63 -10.32
N CYS A 204 13.88 -7.56 -9.39
CA CYS A 204 14.44 -7.50 -8.06
C CYS A 204 15.49 -8.61 -7.91
N LEU A 205 16.69 -8.35 -8.41
CA LEU A 205 17.74 -9.34 -8.64
C LEU A 205 19.09 -8.86 -8.10
N PRO A 206 19.99 -9.78 -7.73
CA PRO A 206 21.40 -9.48 -7.54
C PRO A 206 22.04 -9.01 -8.85
N TYR A 207 23.10 -8.23 -8.73
CA TYR A 207 23.76 -7.60 -9.88
C TYR A 207 24.28 -8.62 -10.92
N ASP A 208 24.89 -9.71 -10.44
CA ASP A 208 25.41 -10.79 -11.30
C ASP A 208 24.37 -11.42 -12.24
N LEU A 209 23.11 -11.47 -11.81
CA LEU A 209 22.02 -11.92 -12.68
C LEU A 209 21.56 -10.83 -13.67
N LEU A 210 21.68 -9.56 -13.31
CA LEU A 210 21.38 -8.45 -14.20
C LEU A 210 22.34 -8.37 -15.38
N GLU A 211 23.61 -8.75 -15.21
CA GLU A 211 24.60 -8.83 -16.30
C GLU A 211 24.15 -9.74 -17.46
N SER A 212 23.29 -10.72 -17.18
CA SER A 212 22.71 -11.56 -18.23
C SER A 212 21.92 -10.79 -19.29
N PHE A 213 21.47 -9.57 -18.98
CA PHE A 213 20.73 -8.71 -19.90
C PHE A 213 21.61 -7.79 -20.74
N ASP A 214 22.93 -7.73 -20.49
CA ASP A 214 23.87 -6.88 -21.24
C ASP A 214 24.01 -7.27 -22.72
N ILE A 215 23.61 -8.50 -23.05
CA ILE A 215 23.58 -8.99 -24.44
C ILE A 215 22.45 -8.38 -25.28
N LEU A 216 21.46 -7.74 -24.64
CA LEU A 216 20.29 -7.22 -25.31
C LEU A 216 20.60 -5.90 -26.03
N THR A 217 20.12 -5.81 -27.27
CA THR A 217 20.21 -4.62 -28.13
C THR A 217 18.83 -3.94 -28.24
N LYS A 218 18.80 -2.77 -28.91
CA LYS A 218 17.54 -2.06 -29.21
C LYS A 218 16.54 -2.90 -30.01
N ASP A 219 17.04 -3.78 -30.89
CA ASP A 219 16.22 -4.61 -31.77
C ASP A 219 15.59 -5.81 -31.01
N ASP A 220 16.12 -6.11 -29.84
CA ASP A 220 15.61 -7.17 -28.97
C ASP A 220 14.51 -6.70 -28.01
N VAL A 221 14.33 -5.38 -27.83
CA VAL A 221 13.35 -4.80 -26.91
C VAL A 221 12.48 -3.69 -27.55
N PRO A 222 11.91 -3.91 -28.74
CA PRO A 222 11.20 -2.87 -29.51
C PRO A 222 9.92 -2.37 -28.83
N CYS A 223 9.35 -3.17 -27.92
CA CYS A 223 8.08 -2.88 -27.23
C CYS A 223 8.27 -2.43 -25.78
N LEU A 224 9.51 -2.35 -25.26
CA LEU A 224 9.77 -2.07 -23.85
C LEU A 224 9.44 -0.61 -23.52
N GLU A 225 8.44 -0.41 -22.66
CA GLU A 225 7.93 0.90 -22.23
C GLU A 225 8.28 1.19 -20.77
N ILE A 226 8.29 0.15 -19.93
CA ILE A 226 8.43 0.27 -18.49
C ILE A 226 9.54 -0.66 -18.00
N ILE A 227 10.47 -0.12 -17.23
CA ILE A 227 11.48 -0.90 -16.53
C ILE A 227 11.57 -0.47 -15.06
N LYS A 228 11.53 -1.46 -14.17
CA LYS A 228 11.81 -1.28 -12.77
C LYS A 228 12.92 -2.22 -12.34
N ILE A 229 13.93 -1.67 -11.69
CA ILE A 229 15.08 -2.42 -11.20
C ILE A 229 15.23 -2.17 -9.71
N SER A 230 15.15 -3.24 -8.94
CA SER A 230 15.43 -3.25 -7.50
C SER A 230 16.68 -4.09 -7.26
N MET A 231 17.71 -3.50 -6.68
CA MET A 231 18.99 -4.20 -6.48
C MET A 231 19.09 -4.76 -5.08
N CYS A 232 19.46 -6.02 -4.98
CA CYS A 232 19.63 -6.71 -3.69
C CYS A 232 21.05 -6.60 -3.12
N ASN A 233 22.03 -6.07 -3.87
CA ASN A 233 23.46 -5.98 -3.46
C ASN A 233 23.95 -4.55 -3.37
N TRP A 234 24.64 -4.24 -2.27
CA TRP A 234 25.20 -2.93 -1.92
C TRP A 234 26.61 -2.67 -2.48
N THR A 235 27.02 -3.33 -3.54
CA THR A 235 28.35 -3.17 -4.13
C THR A 235 28.41 -1.98 -5.09
N ASN A 236 29.61 -1.39 -5.26
CA ASN A 236 29.84 -0.33 -6.25
C ASN A 236 29.56 -0.85 -7.65
N VAL A 237 28.42 -0.52 -8.19
CA VAL A 237 27.95 -0.98 -9.50
C VAL A 237 28.29 0.07 -10.55
N SER A 238 29.02 -0.32 -11.57
CA SER A 238 29.04 0.42 -12.82
C SER A 238 27.84 -0.02 -13.64
N TRP A 239 26.94 0.92 -13.96
CA TRP A 239 25.71 0.64 -14.69
C TRP A 239 26.02 0.30 -16.16
N HIS A 240 26.19 -0.97 -16.46
CA HIS A 240 26.30 -1.49 -17.83
C HIS A 240 24.97 -2.17 -18.18
N PHE A 241 24.02 -1.40 -18.64
CA PHE A 241 22.69 -1.89 -19.00
C PHE A 241 22.26 -1.20 -20.29
N PRO A 242 22.81 -1.62 -21.46
CA PRO A 242 22.69 -0.90 -22.73
C PRO A 242 21.25 -0.61 -23.18
N ILE A 243 20.31 -1.49 -22.82
CA ILE A 243 18.89 -1.32 -23.19
C ILE A 243 18.25 -0.07 -22.57
N LEU A 244 18.76 0.43 -21.45
CA LEU A 244 18.23 1.65 -20.82
C LEU A 244 18.33 2.87 -21.74
N GLY A 245 19.42 2.98 -22.51
CA GLY A 245 19.63 4.08 -23.45
C GLY A 245 19.09 3.82 -24.85
N THR A 246 18.99 2.55 -25.23
CA THR A 246 18.73 2.16 -26.63
C THR A 246 17.28 1.73 -26.87
N ALA A 247 16.52 1.30 -25.84
CA ALA A 247 15.12 0.89 -25.99
C ALA A 247 14.24 2.03 -26.54
N PRO A 248 13.60 1.83 -27.73
CA PRO A 248 13.00 2.94 -28.48
C PRO A 248 11.72 3.52 -27.83
N ARG A 249 11.00 2.72 -27.05
CA ARG A 249 9.73 3.11 -26.41
C ARG A 249 9.84 3.34 -24.90
N LEU A 250 11.03 3.16 -24.32
CA LEU A 250 11.23 3.29 -22.89
C LEU A 250 10.98 4.73 -22.45
N HIS A 251 9.98 4.92 -21.59
CA HIS A 251 9.58 6.23 -21.06
C HIS A 251 9.27 6.20 -19.55
N ARG A 252 9.24 5.01 -18.92
CA ARG A 252 9.06 4.85 -17.48
C ARG A 252 10.20 4.03 -16.90
N VAL A 253 10.96 4.64 -16.00
CA VAL A 253 12.13 4.01 -15.37
C VAL A 253 12.07 4.19 -13.87
N SER A 254 12.22 3.10 -13.14
CA SER A 254 12.27 3.11 -11.68
C SER A 254 13.44 2.29 -11.18
N PHE A 255 14.26 2.91 -10.33
CA PHE A 255 15.31 2.24 -9.58
C PHE A 255 14.96 2.26 -8.09
N VAL A 256 14.92 1.09 -7.47
CA VAL A 256 14.81 0.95 -6.02
C VAL A 256 16.17 0.49 -5.50
N PHE A 257 16.63 1.10 -4.40
CA PHE A 257 17.99 0.97 -3.86
C PHE A 257 19.07 1.57 -4.78
N PHE A 258 18.73 2.64 -5.50
CA PHE A 258 19.68 3.35 -6.36
C PHE A 258 20.85 3.92 -5.56
N GLN A 259 22.06 3.79 -6.10
CA GLN A 259 23.30 4.33 -5.52
C GLN A 259 24.15 5.01 -6.58
N GLY A 260 24.75 6.13 -6.19
CA GLY A 260 25.71 6.83 -7.04
C GLY A 260 25.13 8.01 -7.81
N ASN A 261 25.87 8.46 -8.83
CA ASN A 261 25.49 9.61 -9.63
C ASN A 261 24.48 9.19 -10.73
N PRO A 262 23.27 9.78 -10.78
CA PRO A 262 22.27 9.44 -11.79
C PRO A 262 22.72 9.75 -13.22
N LEU A 263 23.63 10.71 -13.42
CA LEU A 263 24.18 11.04 -14.74
C LEU A 263 24.99 9.91 -15.37
N ASN A 264 25.44 8.93 -14.56
CA ASN A 264 26.10 7.73 -15.06
C ASN A 264 25.15 6.68 -15.63
N LEU A 265 23.83 6.85 -15.46
CA LEU A 265 22.85 5.96 -16.06
C LEU A 265 22.79 6.19 -17.57
N PRO A 266 22.88 5.15 -18.39
CA PRO A 266 22.82 5.25 -19.85
C PRO A 266 21.36 5.45 -20.32
N LEU A 267 20.67 6.51 -19.84
CA LEU A 267 19.26 6.79 -20.13
C LEU A 267 19.10 7.83 -21.24
N SER A 268 18.06 7.68 -22.04
CA SER A 268 17.60 8.70 -22.99
C SER A 268 16.68 9.70 -22.25
N TRP A 269 17.26 10.61 -21.45
CA TRP A 269 16.59 11.51 -20.52
C TRP A 269 15.39 12.26 -21.12
N ALA A 270 15.54 12.79 -22.33
CA ALA A 270 14.49 13.54 -23.02
C ALA A 270 13.24 12.71 -23.38
N ARG A 271 13.32 11.38 -23.35
CA ARG A 271 12.17 10.51 -23.63
C ARG A 271 11.38 10.15 -22.37
N LEU A 272 11.95 10.35 -21.19
CA LEU A 272 11.34 9.89 -19.96
C LEU A 272 10.11 10.74 -19.63
N ALA A 273 9.01 10.04 -19.36
CA ALA A 273 7.79 10.60 -18.79
C ALA A 273 7.72 10.35 -17.27
N GLU A 274 8.24 9.21 -16.80
CA GLU A 274 8.26 8.88 -15.38
C GLU A 274 9.66 8.39 -14.98
N LEU A 275 10.22 8.98 -13.92
CA LEU A 275 11.50 8.61 -13.34
C LEU A 275 11.38 8.48 -11.82
N SER A 276 11.79 7.33 -11.29
CA SER A 276 11.89 7.10 -9.85
C SER A 276 13.28 6.62 -9.48
N LEU A 277 13.95 7.36 -8.60
CA LEU A 277 15.26 7.03 -8.04
C LEU A 277 15.11 6.93 -6.52
N GLU A 278 14.77 5.75 -6.03
CA GLU A 278 14.60 5.51 -4.61
C GLU A 278 15.89 4.93 -4.02
N THR A 279 16.38 5.54 -2.96
CA THR A 279 17.55 5.07 -2.20
C THR A 279 17.12 4.51 -0.86
N VAL A 280 18.02 3.80 -0.18
CA VAL A 280 17.83 3.35 1.20
C VAL A 280 18.89 3.96 2.11
N HIS A 281 18.65 3.85 3.42
CA HIS A 281 19.60 4.31 4.42
C HIS A 281 21.01 3.77 4.21
N ASN A 282 21.99 4.63 4.49
CA ASN A 282 23.42 4.35 4.38
C ASN A 282 23.94 4.07 2.96
N ALA A 283 23.11 4.23 1.93
CA ALA A 283 23.56 4.16 0.55
C ALA A 283 24.23 5.47 0.12
N ARG A 284 25.06 5.41 -0.91
CA ARG A 284 25.61 6.59 -1.58
C ARG A 284 24.50 7.23 -2.42
N SER A 285 23.68 8.06 -1.79
CA SER A 285 22.61 8.79 -2.46
C SER A 285 23.16 9.75 -3.50
N PRO A 286 22.39 10.05 -4.58
CA PRO A 286 22.73 11.13 -5.48
C PRO A 286 22.81 12.46 -4.72
N ASN A 287 23.71 13.34 -5.12
CA ASN A 287 23.71 14.70 -4.62
C ASN A 287 22.66 15.56 -5.38
N PHE A 288 22.28 16.68 -4.81
CA PHE A 288 21.23 17.54 -5.37
C PHE A 288 21.65 18.19 -6.68
N SER A 289 22.93 18.57 -6.80
CA SER A 289 23.44 19.20 -8.01
C SER A 289 23.43 18.25 -9.19
N ASP A 290 23.80 16.98 -8.97
CA ASP A 290 23.75 15.95 -10.01
C ASP A 290 22.30 15.62 -10.38
N ALA A 291 21.37 15.61 -9.39
CA ALA A 291 19.95 15.44 -9.65
C ALA A 291 19.37 16.58 -10.50
N LEU A 292 19.72 17.84 -10.20
CA LEU A 292 19.31 19.01 -10.98
C LEU A 292 19.92 18.99 -12.40
N ALA A 293 21.20 18.62 -12.53
CA ALA A 293 21.85 18.49 -13.84
C ALA A 293 21.21 17.38 -14.72
N MET A 294 20.76 16.31 -14.09
CA MET A 294 19.98 15.26 -14.74
C MET A 294 18.59 15.79 -15.17
N LEU A 295 17.86 16.44 -14.24
CA LEU A 295 16.53 16.98 -14.53
C LEU A 295 16.52 17.99 -15.66
N LYS A 296 17.58 18.77 -15.86
CA LYS A 296 17.73 19.69 -16.98
C LYS A 296 17.66 18.99 -18.34
N GLN A 297 17.95 17.68 -18.40
CA GLN A 297 17.86 16.86 -19.61
C GLN A 297 16.48 16.22 -19.82
N CYS A 298 15.58 16.27 -18.80
CA CYS A 298 14.30 15.56 -18.76
C CYS A 298 13.13 16.46 -19.19
N CYS A 299 13.10 16.97 -20.41
CA CYS A 299 12.11 17.95 -20.87
C CYS A 299 10.65 17.46 -20.92
N ASN A 300 10.42 16.14 -21.00
CA ASN A 300 9.08 15.53 -21.08
C ASN A 300 8.61 14.85 -19.78
N LEU A 301 9.31 15.10 -18.68
CA LEU A 301 9.05 14.40 -17.42
C LEU A 301 7.71 14.84 -16.81
N GLN A 302 6.82 13.88 -16.54
CA GLN A 302 5.51 14.07 -15.96
C GLN A 302 5.46 13.68 -14.48
N SER A 303 6.26 12.67 -14.09
CA SER A 303 6.34 12.21 -12.71
C SER A 303 7.79 11.97 -12.31
N PHE A 304 8.18 12.56 -11.18
CA PHE A 304 9.51 12.40 -10.63
C PHE A 304 9.46 12.00 -9.16
N THR A 305 10.19 10.94 -8.82
CA THR A 305 10.39 10.49 -7.43
C THR A 305 11.89 10.42 -7.14
N LEU A 306 12.31 11.05 -6.04
CA LEU A 306 13.71 11.04 -5.60
C LEU A 306 13.80 10.75 -4.10
N GLY A 307 14.62 9.75 -3.74
CA GLY A 307 14.99 9.46 -2.36
C GLY A 307 16.44 9.84 -2.09
N ILE A 308 16.68 10.67 -1.08
CA ILE A 308 18.03 11.15 -0.68
C ILE A 308 18.20 10.99 0.82
N PHE A 309 19.14 10.15 1.24
CA PHE A 309 19.37 9.82 2.65
C PHE A 309 20.74 10.23 3.20
N SER A 310 21.70 10.47 2.32
CA SER A 310 23.05 10.90 2.71
C SER A 310 23.70 11.61 1.53
N ALA A 311 23.95 12.90 1.66
CA ALA A 311 24.70 13.62 0.65
C ALA A 311 26.19 13.23 0.75
N LEU A 312 26.77 12.87 -0.38
CA LEU A 312 28.23 12.78 -0.51
C LEU A 312 28.75 14.22 -0.51
N SER A 313 29.57 14.57 0.49
CA SER A 313 30.33 15.81 0.53
C SER A 313 31.23 15.88 -0.72
N GLY A 314 30.93 16.76 -1.69
CA GLY A 314 31.75 16.94 -2.87
C GLY A 314 31.02 17.04 -4.21
N GLY A 315 29.75 17.43 -4.22
CA GLY A 315 29.00 17.65 -5.45
C GLY A 315 29.40 18.93 -6.20
N SER A 316 29.10 18.95 -7.49
CA SER A 316 29.17 20.12 -8.36
C SER A 316 28.34 21.28 -7.76
N SER A 317 28.66 22.51 -8.04
CA SER A 317 27.80 23.63 -7.69
C SER A 317 26.44 23.49 -8.39
N PRO A 318 25.33 23.87 -7.73
CA PRO A 318 24.01 23.83 -8.38
C PRO A 318 24.02 24.68 -9.66
N PRO A 319 23.19 24.32 -10.66
CA PRO A 319 23.10 25.09 -11.89
C PRO A 319 22.71 26.54 -11.58
N SER A 320 23.32 27.51 -12.28
CA SER A 320 23.03 28.93 -12.08
C SER A 320 21.64 29.34 -12.60
N GLU A 321 21.03 28.54 -13.46
CA GLU A 321 19.72 28.77 -14.06
C GLU A 321 18.69 27.78 -13.51
N PRO A 322 17.44 28.20 -13.34
CA PRO A 322 16.37 27.28 -12.93
C PRO A 322 16.16 26.18 -13.96
N VAL A 323 15.78 24.99 -13.47
CA VAL A 323 15.43 23.83 -14.29
C VAL A 323 13.94 23.88 -14.59
N GLU A 324 13.59 24.06 -15.85
CA GLU A 324 12.20 24.13 -16.29
C GLU A 324 11.65 22.74 -16.61
N LEU A 325 10.62 22.31 -15.88
CA LEU A 325 9.91 21.05 -16.08
C LEU A 325 8.43 21.32 -16.35
N LEU A 326 8.15 21.78 -17.57
CA LEU A 326 6.82 22.28 -17.96
C LEU A 326 5.73 21.19 -17.94
N ALA A 327 6.08 19.94 -18.11
CA ALA A 327 5.16 18.80 -18.13
C ALA A 327 5.05 18.09 -16.78
N LEU A 328 5.77 18.51 -15.75
CA LEU A 328 5.80 17.81 -14.47
C LEU A 328 4.49 18.01 -13.68
N HIS A 329 3.75 16.91 -13.48
CA HIS A 329 2.50 16.89 -12.72
C HIS A 329 2.67 16.35 -11.30
N THR A 330 3.65 15.48 -11.10
CA THR A 330 3.87 14.80 -9.81
C THR A 330 5.34 14.90 -9.40
N LEU A 331 5.58 15.45 -8.21
CA LEU A 331 6.89 15.54 -7.59
C LEU A 331 6.87 14.85 -6.22
N ARG A 332 7.66 13.81 -6.03
CA ARG A 332 7.80 13.09 -4.76
C ARG A 332 9.24 13.10 -4.29
N LEU A 333 9.49 13.69 -3.13
CA LEU A 333 10.81 13.77 -2.53
C LEU A 333 10.82 13.08 -1.17
N ARG A 334 11.76 12.17 -0.99
CA ARG A 334 11.99 11.45 0.27
C ARG A 334 13.40 11.76 0.76
N SER A 335 13.52 12.28 1.98
CA SER A 335 14.83 12.64 2.54
C SER A 335 14.99 12.22 3.98
N SER A 336 16.24 12.14 4.48
CA SER A 336 16.47 12.11 5.91
C SER A 336 16.40 13.52 6.49
N LEU A 337 16.01 13.66 7.76
CA LEU A 337 15.96 14.97 8.44
C LEU A 337 17.27 15.76 8.40
N LYS A 338 18.43 15.04 8.35
CA LYS A 338 19.76 15.67 8.29
C LYS A 338 19.94 16.52 7.02
N ASN A 339 19.24 16.18 5.94
CA ASN A 339 19.43 16.78 4.61
C ASN A 339 18.32 17.74 4.22
N SER A 340 17.50 18.18 5.16
CA SER A 340 16.36 19.03 4.84
C SER A 340 16.73 20.40 4.25
N ASP A 341 17.91 20.95 4.59
CA ASP A 341 18.41 22.21 3.99
C ASP A 341 18.79 22.02 2.53
N GLU A 342 19.18 20.83 2.18
CA GLU A 342 19.54 20.47 0.81
C GLU A 342 18.29 20.33 -0.07
N LEU A 343 17.11 19.99 0.47
CA LEU A 343 15.85 20.03 -0.28
C LEU A 343 15.51 21.45 -0.74
N THR A 344 15.89 22.48 0.03
CA THR A 344 15.74 23.87 -0.35
C THR A 344 16.45 24.15 -1.68
N VAL A 345 17.63 23.57 -1.88
CA VAL A 345 18.39 23.73 -3.14
C VAL A 345 17.60 23.19 -4.34
N ILE A 346 16.94 22.03 -4.20
CA ILE A 346 16.09 21.52 -5.29
C ILE A 346 14.92 22.46 -5.54
N PHE A 347 14.18 22.82 -4.49
CA PHE A 347 12.99 23.65 -4.66
C PHE A 347 13.30 25.04 -5.21
N ASP A 348 14.44 25.62 -4.84
CA ASP A 348 14.85 26.94 -5.33
C ASP A 348 15.27 26.96 -6.80
N HIS A 349 15.64 25.80 -7.35
CA HIS A 349 16.08 25.70 -8.75
C HIS A 349 15.06 25.05 -9.68
N LEU A 350 13.88 24.66 -9.20
CA LEU A 350 12.83 24.09 -10.07
C LEU A 350 11.79 25.13 -10.47
N PHE A 351 11.30 25.03 -11.72
CA PHE A 351 10.13 25.73 -12.24
C PHE A 351 9.16 24.70 -12.83
N THR A 352 7.98 24.52 -12.20
CA THR A 352 7.03 23.43 -12.47
C THR A 352 5.59 23.94 -12.55
N PRO A 353 5.22 24.68 -13.60
CA PRO A 353 3.91 25.35 -13.69
C PRO A 353 2.72 24.37 -13.78
N SER A 354 2.96 23.14 -14.21
CA SER A 354 1.92 22.09 -14.33
C SER A 354 1.83 21.18 -13.11
N LEU A 355 2.49 21.50 -12.00
CA LEU A 355 2.52 20.64 -10.82
C LEU A 355 1.13 20.53 -10.17
N VAL A 356 0.65 19.29 -10.00
CA VAL A 356 -0.66 18.95 -9.44
C VAL A 356 -0.51 18.21 -8.11
N GLU A 357 0.56 17.44 -7.96
CA GLU A 357 0.82 16.62 -6.77
C GLU A 357 2.24 16.85 -6.25
N LEU A 358 2.33 17.20 -4.97
CA LEU A 358 3.58 17.32 -4.23
C LEU A 358 3.56 16.39 -3.01
N GLU A 359 4.55 15.50 -2.94
CA GLU A 359 4.79 14.65 -1.77
C GLU A 359 6.18 14.91 -1.22
N VAL A 360 6.27 15.27 0.06
CA VAL A 360 7.52 15.42 0.79
C VAL A 360 7.46 14.51 2.01
N THR A 361 8.34 13.51 2.05
CA THR A 361 8.43 12.54 3.14
C THR A 361 9.79 12.62 3.79
N SER A 362 9.83 12.78 5.09
CA SER A 362 11.06 12.65 5.88
C SER A 362 11.09 11.28 6.54
N ILE A 363 12.22 10.60 6.48
CA ILE A 363 12.40 9.30 7.13
C ILE A 363 13.35 9.47 8.28
N ILE A 364 12.83 9.32 9.52
CA ILE A 364 13.59 9.45 10.75
C ILE A 364 14.00 8.06 11.21
N HIS A 365 15.32 7.79 11.28
CA HIS A 365 15.81 6.48 11.74
C HIS A 365 16.59 6.49 13.06
N SER A 366 16.68 7.62 13.74
CA SER A 366 17.33 7.66 15.04
C SER A 366 16.71 8.74 15.90
N ALA A 367 16.62 8.50 17.20
CA ALA A 367 16.35 9.50 18.21
C ALA A 367 17.48 10.57 18.19
N ILE A 368 17.48 11.40 17.14
CA ILE A 368 18.43 12.52 17.02
C ILE A 368 17.73 13.74 17.55
N SER A 369 18.34 14.29 18.60
CA SER A 369 18.14 15.61 19.20
C SER A 369 17.12 16.49 18.46
N HIS A 370 16.16 16.96 19.23
CA HIS A 370 15.16 17.98 18.92
C HIS A 370 15.71 19.06 17.96
N SER A 371 15.58 18.83 16.67
CA SER A 371 15.67 19.95 15.74
C SER A 371 14.37 20.69 15.86
N ALA A 372 14.42 21.94 16.29
CA ALA A 372 13.27 22.84 16.35
C ALA A 372 12.45 22.72 15.08
N LEU A 373 11.12 22.74 15.21
CA LEU A 373 10.22 22.80 14.06
C LEU A 373 10.63 23.98 13.17
N ARG A 374 10.61 23.78 11.87
CA ARG A 374 11.03 24.81 10.92
C ARG A 374 9.94 25.85 10.75
N SER A 375 10.30 27.08 10.96
CA SER A 375 9.45 28.25 10.66
C SER A 375 9.36 28.56 9.17
N HIS A 376 10.10 27.85 8.31
CA HIS A 376 10.11 28.06 6.87
C HIS A 376 9.90 26.74 6.12
N VAL A 377 9.02 26.79 5.11
CA VAL A 377 8.72 25.66 4.21
C VAL A 377 9.60 25.75 2.98
N PRO A 378 10.54 24.84 2.74
CA PRO A 378 11.47 24.94 1.60
C PRO A 378 10.79 25.01 0.24
N PHE A 379 9.61 24.39 0.07
CA PHE A 379 8.90 24.39 -1.21
C PHE A 379 7.99 25.61 -1.44
N MET A 380 7.91 26.56 -0.51
CA MET A 380 7.17 27.83 -0.70
C MET A 380 7.70 28.62 -1.90
N SER A 381 9.03 28.68 -2.05
CA SER A 381 9.67 29.35 -3.20
C SER A 381 9.29 28.70 -4.52
N LEU A 382 9.19 27.35 -4.57
CA LEU A 382 8.73 26.62 -5.74
C LEU A 382 7.27 26.97 -6.09
N LEU A 383 6.35 26.92 -5.11
CA LEU A 383 4.93 27.20 -5.33
C LEU A 383 4.70 28.63 -5.82
N THR A 384 5.37 29.60 -5.19
CA THR A 384 5.26 31.02 -5.56
C THR A 384 5.80 31.26 -6.97
N ARG A 385 6.99 30.73 -7.28
CA ARG A 385 7.64 30.94 -8.59
C ARG A 385 6.89 30.25 -9.71
N SER A 386 6.43 29.00 -9.46
CA SER A 386 5.78 28.17 -10.48
C SER A 386 4.32 28.53 -10.70
N SER A 387 3.67 29.19 -9.74
CA SER A 387 2.24 29.56 -9.79
C SER A 387 1.34 28.37 -10.19
N CYS A 388 1.66 27.18 -9.69
CA CYS A 388 0.98 25.92 -10.06
C CYS A 388 -0.34 25.74 -9.30
N SER A 389 -1.28 25.02 -9.90
CA SER A 389 -2.57 24.66 -9.29
C SER A 389 -2.45 23.30 -8.57
N LEU A 390 -1.90 23.32 -7.35
CA LEU A 390 -1.70 22.10 -6.59
C LEU A 390 -3.03 21.53 -6.10
N GLU A 391 -3.33 20.27 -6.43
CA GLU A 391 -4.52 19.57 -6.01
C GLU A 391 -4.26 18.56 -4.89
N ARG A 392 -3.05 18.02 -4.79
CA ARG A 392 -2.67 17.00 -3.80
C ARG A 392 -1.37 17.37 -3.11
N LEU A 393 -1.43 17.46 -1.77
CA LEU A 393 -0.27 17.71 -0.91
C LEU A 393 -0.14 16.59 0.12
N THR A 394 1.04 15.97 0.16
CA THR A 394 1.41 14.99 1.17
C THR A 394 2.66 15.45 1.90
N LEU A 395 2.55 15.63 3.21
CA LEU A 395 3.68 15.91 4.11
C LEU A 395 3.71 14.80 5.17
N SER A 396 4.74 13.96 5.12
CA SER A 396 4.86 12.83 6.04
C SER A 396 6.12 12.99 6.89
N GLU A 397 5.94 13.04 8.21
CA GLU A 397 7.01 13.18 9.20
C GLU A 397 7.97 14.36 8.90
N TYR A 398 7.46 15.39 8.27
CA TYR A 398 8.25 16.57 7.89
C TYR A 398 8.22 17.62 9.02
N PRO A 399 9.38 18.05 9.57
CA PRO A 399 9.43 18.96 10.72
C PRO A 399 9.10 20.41 10.31
N ILE A 400 7.84 20.75 10.35
CA ILE A 400 7.29 22.08 10.01
C ILE A 400 6.54 22.66 11.20
N SER A 401 6.57 23.99 11.42
CA SER A 401 5.71 24.61 12.41
C SER A 401 4.27 24.73 11.91
N SER A 402 3.31 24.87 12.84
CA SER A 402 1.89 25.04 12.49
C SER A 402 1.67 26.31 11.66
N GLU A 403 2.33 27.41 12.01
CA GLU A 403 2.24 28.70 11.32
C GLU A 403 2.75 28.59 9.87
N ALA A 404 3.92 27.93 9.68
CA ALA A 404 4.49 27.74 8.35
C ALA A 404 3.63 26.83 7.47
N LEU A 405 2.95 25.83 8.05
CA LEU A 405 1.97 25.00 7.34
C LEU A 405 0.75 25.83 6.94
N ILE A 406 0.21 26.66 7.82
CA ILE A 406 -0.93 27.53 7.53
C ILE A 406 -0.59 28.49 6.40
N GLU A 407 0.59 29.15 6.43
CA GLU A 407 1.06 30.00 5.34
C GLU A 407 1.14 29.24 4.01
N CYS A 408 1.65 28.02 4.04
CA CYS A 408 1.70 27.15 2.86
C CYS A 408 0.30 26.88 2.29
N LEU A 409 -0.67 26.50 3.15
CA LEU A 409 -2.02 26.19 2.73
C LEU A 409 -2.77 27.40 2.15
N HIS A 410 -2.43 28.62 2.56
CA HIS A 410 -2.94 29.85 1.92
C HIS A 410 -2.50 30.00 0.46
N LEU A 411 -1.34 29.47 0.08
CA LEU A 411 -0.83 29.52 -1.30
C LEU A 411 -1.45 28.48 -2.23
N VAL A 412 -2.12 27.48 -1.70
CA VAL A 412 -2.64 26.33 -2.46
C VAL A 412 -4.16 26.13 -2.28
N PRO A 413 -4.99 27.14 -2.56
CA PRO A 413 -6.44 27.07 -2.35
C PRO A 413 -7.15 26.04 -3.24
N THR A 414 -6.50 25.57 -4.31
CA THR A 414 -6.97 24.53 -5.24
C THR A 414 -6.89 23.11 -4.69
N LEU A 415 -6.35 22.94 -3.47
CA LEU A 415 -6.09 21.63 -2.89
C LEU A 415 -7.38 20.85 -2.63
N THR A 416 -7.44 19.63 -3.16
CA THR A 416 -8.57 18.70 -3.00
C THR A 416 -8.23 17.54 -2.06
N THR A 417 -6.94 17.22 -1.91
CA THR A 417 -6.45 16.10 -1.09
C THR A 417 -5.29 16.56 -0.22
N LEU A 418 -5.41 16.36 1.07
CA LEU A 418 -4.40 16.71 2.06
C LEU A 418 -4.05 15.47 2.90
N PHE A 419 -2.79 15.04 2.84
CA PHE A 419 -2.26 13.99 3.68
C PHE A 419 -1.13 14.53 4.56
N LEU A 420 -1.32 14.48 5.87
CA LEU A 420 -0.37 14.94 6.87
C LEU A 420 -0.08 13.81 7.88
N THR A 421 1.19 13.58 8.15
CA THR A 421 1.64 12.68 9.23
C THR A 421 2.55 13.47 10.15
N ASP A 422 2.18 13.55 11.42
CA ASP A 422 2.94 14.31 12.41
C ASP A 422 4.26 13.62 12.77
N CYS A 423 5.20 14.39 13.32
CA CYS A 423 6.50 13.91 13.82
C CYS A 423 6.38 13.51 15.28
N SER A 424 5.98 12.29 15.59
CA SER A 424 5.70 11.86 16.98
C SER A 424 6.86 11.15 17.69
N TRP A 425 8.10 11.48 17.37
CA TRP A 425 9.27 10.83 17.99
C TRP A 425 9.83 11.69 19.13
N GLY A 426 9.17 11.72 20.28
CA GLY A 426 9.69 12.32 21.50
C GLY A 426 9.96 11.26 22.56
N VAL A 427 11.23 11.01 22.89
CA VAL A 427 11.67 10.21 24.07
C VAL A 427 11.90 11.14 25.28
N SER A 428 11.53 12.42 25.19
CA SER A 428 11.66 13.38 26.30
C SER A 428 10.30 13.69 26.91
N ASP A 429 10.29 13.93 28.22
CA ASP A 429 9.11 14.34 29.03
C ASP A 429 8.54 15.73 28.64
N GLU A 430 9.11 16.39 27.65
CA GLU A 430 8.58 17.64 27.10
C GLU A 430 7.53 17.35 26.05
N VAL A 431 6.40 18.07 26.10
CA VAL A 431 5.30 17.95 25.14
C VAL A 431 5.86 18.24 23.74
N PRO A 432 5.83 17.28 22.81
CA PRO A 432 6.37 17.51 21.48
C PRO A 432 5.58 18.64 20.81
N GLU A 433 6.28 19.64 20.27
CA GLU A 433 5.65 20.62 19.39
C GLU A 433 5.14 19.89 18.14
N THR A 434 3.83 19.93 17.94
CA THR A 434 3.16 19.26 16.83
C THR A 434 2.54 20.28 15.91
N PHE A 435 2.61 20.06 14.60
CA PHE A 435 1.96 20.96 13.63
C PHE A 435 0.48 20.57 13.40
N LEU A 436 0.09 19.34 13.75
CA LEU A 436 -1.30 18.89 13.74
C LEU A 436 -1.97 19.24 15.07
N ASN A 437 -2.63 20.37 15.13
CA ASN A 437 -3.29 20.90 16.32
C ASN A 437 -4.71 21.40 16.03
N ASP A 438 -5.41 21.81 17.07
CA ASP A 438 -6.79 22.30 16.99
C ASP A 438 -6.91 23.60 16.17
N GLU A 439 -5.90 24.47 16.18
CA GLU A 439 -5.89 25.71 15.43
C GLU A 439 -5.97 25.46 13.92
N LEU A 440 -5.14 24.55 13.41
CA LEU A 440 -5.18 24.14 12.01
C LEU A 440 -6.57 23.63 11.61
N LEU A 441 -7.18 22.75 12.43
CA LEU A 441 -8.51 22.21 12.12
C LEU A 441 -9.60 23.27 12.15
N ARG A 442 -9.53 24.25 13.08
CA ARG A 442 -10.47 25.38 13.10
C ARG A 442 -10.39 26.22 11.82
N LEU A 443 -9.19 26.47 11.30
CA LEU A 443 -9.00 27.19 10.03
C LEU A 443 -9.49 26.40 8.80
N LEU A 444 -9.42 25.07 8.87
CA LEU A 444 -9.96 24.17 7.85
C LEU A 444 -11.48 23.97 7.97
N THR A 445 -12.09 24.37 9.09
CA THR A 445 -13.53 24.25 9.36
C THR A 445 -14.31 25.23 8.49
N ALA A 446 -15.37 24.74 7.85
CA ALA A 446 -16.23 25.59 7.04
C ALA A 446 -17.19 26.38 7.92
N THR A 447 -17.00 27.69 8.01
CA THR A 447 -17.88 28.58 8.77
C THR A 447 -18.99 29.16 7.88
N ASN A 448 -20.16 29.46 8.47
CA ASN A 448 -21.27 30.11 7.77
C ASN A 448 -21.17 31.65 7.77
N SER A 449 -20.05 32.20 8.26
CA SER A 449 -19.83 33.64 8.37
C SER A 449 -19.30 34.17 7.03
N GLU A 450 -19.95 35.17 6.46
CA GLU A 450 -19.54 35.83 5.21
C GLU A 450 -18.13 36.48 5.27
N SER A 451 -17.57 36.64 6.48
CA SER A 451 -16.25 37.27 6.69
C SER A 451 -15.12 36.26 7.02
N ALA A 452 -15.41 35.00 7.23
CA ALA A 452 -14.39 33.99 7.60
C ALA A 452 -14.00 33.16 6.38
N HIS A 453 -12.84 33.43 5.79
CA HIS A 453 -12.29 32.62 4.71
C HIS A 453 -11.87 31.24 5.23
N CYS A 454 -12.51 30.19 4.72
CA CYS A 454 -12.11 28.82 4.98
C CYS A 454 -10.79 28.53 4.29
N LEU A 455 -9.82 28.05 5.05
CA LEU A 455 -8.55 27.58 4.49
C LEU A 455 -8.82 26.34 3.62
N VAL A 456 -8.27 26.30 2.41
CA VAL A 456 -8.42 25.19 1.45
C VAL A 456 -9.91 24.83 1.16
N PRO A 457 -10.66 25.70 0.48
CA PRO A 457 -12.11 25.52 0.30
C PRO A 457 -12.47 24.27 -0.52
N LEU A 458 -11.63 23.82 -1.47
CA LEU A 458 -11.90 22.71 -2.37
C LEU A 458 -11.58 21.32 -1.78
N LEU A 459 -11.23 21.23 -0.50
CA LEU A 459 -10.78 19.99 0.15
C LEU A 459 -11.88 18.93 0.19
N LYS A 460 -11.61 17.75 -0.39
CA LYS A 460 -12.52 16.59 -0.49
C LYS A 460 -12.01 15.37 0.27
N SER A 461 -10.69 15.21 0.37
CA SER A 461 -10.06 14.06 1.03
C SER A 461 -9.02 14.52 2.04
N VAL A 462 -9.11 14.03 3.27
CA VAL A 462 -8.19 14.37 4.36
C VAL A 462 -7.69 13.10 5.01
N LYS A 463 -6.36 13.03 5.17
CA LYS A 463 -5.70 11.98 5.94
C LYS A 463 -4.74 12.60 6.94
N LEU A 464 -5.01 12.40 8.23
CA LEU A 464 -4.21 12.90 9.35
C LEU A 464 -3.73 11.72 10.18
N LEU A 465 -2.42 11.52 10.27
CA LEU A 465 -1.85 10.39 11.01
C LEU A 465 -0.94 10.88 12.13
N GLN A 466 -0.78 10.04 13.15
CA GLN A 466 0.03 10.29 14.34
C GLN A 466 -0.39 11.55 15.12
N CYS A 467 -1.70 11.83 15.14
CA CYS A 467 -2.25 13.00 15.81
C CYS A 467 -2.14 12.86 17.34
N THR A 468 -1.49 13.84 17.98
CA THR A 468 -1.37 13.92 19.44
C THR A 468 -2.14 15.11 20.01
N ALA A 469 -2.08 16.27 19.39
CA ALA A 469 -2.58 17.56 19.89
C ALA A 469 -3.93 17.98 19.29
N ILE A 470 -4.58 17.12 18.50
CA ILE A 470 -5.94 17.37 18.01
C ILE A 470 -6.93 16.85 19.06
N SER A 471 -7.89 17.70 19.49
CA SER A 471 -8.99 17.28 20.36
C SER A 471 -10.10 16.57 19.59
N ASP A 472 -10.75 15.59 20.23
CA ASP A 472 -11.79 14.75 19.62
C ASP A 472 -12.99 15.60 19.15
N GLU A 473 -13.37 16.63 19.93
CA GLU A 473 -14.49 17.53 19.61
C GLU A 473 -14.19 18.42 18.40
N VAL A 474 -13.00 19.04 18.33
CA VAL A 474 -12.62 19.90 17.19
C VAL A 474 -12.53 19.09 15.92
N LEU A 475 -12.04 17.84 15.99
CA LEU A 475 -12.01 16.95 14.85
C LEU A 475 -13.41 16.70 14.28
N ILE A 476 -14.34 16.30 15.13
CA ILE A 476 -15.68 15.94 14.65
C ILE A 476 -16.45 17.17 14.16
N ASP A 477 -16.26 18.34 14.79
CA ASP A 477 -16.86 19.59 14.34
C ASP A 477 -16.32 20.02 12.96
N PHE A 478 -15.03 19.87 12.72
CA PHE A 478 -14.42 20.07 11.41
C PHE A 478 -15.08 19.16 10.36
N ILE A 479 -15.19 17.86 10.64
CA ILE A 479 -15.74 16.89 9.68
C ILE A 479 -17.21 17.21 9.39
N GLU A 480 -18.04 17.41 10.43
CA GLU A 480 -19.46 17.72 10.26
C GLU A 480 -19.70 19.04 9.53
N SER A 481 -18.90 20.07 9.80
CA SER A 481 -19.03 21.38 9.15
C SER A 481 -18.91 21.29 7.63
N ARG A 482 -18.05 20.39 7.16
CA ARG A 482 -17.82 20.18 5.72
C ARG A 482 -18.72 19.10 5.12
N TRP A 483 -19.13 18.09 5.91
CA TRP A 483 -20.00 17.03 5.41
C TRP A 483 -21.43 17.51 5.19
N ARG A 484 -21.99 18.32 6.06
CA ARG A 484 -23.39 18.79 6.01
C ARG A 484 -23.65 19.89 4.98
N ARG A 485 -22.65 20.28 4.21
CA ARG A 485 -22.84 21.24 3.11
C ARG A 485 -23.48 20.59 1.89
N PRO A 486 -24.32 21.34 1.12
CA PRO A 486 -24.87 20.85 -0.14
C PRO A 486 -23.74 20.45 -1.09
N LEU A 487 -23.96 19.41 -1.89
CA LEU A 487 -23.06 19.07 -2.99
C LEU A 487 -23.03 20.27 -3.95
N ALA A 488 -21.89 20.94 -4.07
CA ALA A 488 -21.71 21.90 -5.16
C ALA A 488 -21.99 21.16 -6.48
N VAL A 489 -22.97 21.62 -7.22
CA VAL A 489 -23.26 21.13 -8.57
C VAL A 489 -21.95 21.24 -9.36
N ASP A 490 -21.57 20.17 -10.04
CA ASP A 490 -20.30 20.06 -10.79
C ASP A 490 -20.10 21.27 -11.74
N MET A 491 -19.53 22.33 -11.24
CA MET A 491 -19.06 23.48 -12.01
C MET A 491 -17.69 23.14 -12.65
N LYS A 492 -17.63 22.01 -13.37
CA LYS A 492 -16.48 21.65 -14.20
C LYS A 492 -16.41 22.42 -15.53
N ALA A 493 -17.40 23.24 -15.80
CA ALA A 493 -17.42 24.11 -16.97
C ALA A 493 -17.00 25.52 -16.51
N ASP A 494 -15.88 26.03 -17.02
CA ASP A 494 -15.46 27.42 -16.98
C ASP A 494 -14.72 27.95 -15.74
N ILE A 495 -13.74 27.22 -15.22
CA ILE A 495 -12.64 27.93 -14.56
C ILE A 495 -11.63 28.30 -15.67
N PRO A 496 -11.50 29.59 -16.03
CA PRO A 496 -10.48 30.00 -17.00
C PRO A 496 -9.10 29.61 -16.44
N ARG A 497 -8.24 29.06 -17.28
CA ARG A 497 -6.82 28.81 -16.95
C ARG A 497 -6.08 30.16 -16.86
N THR A 498 -6.43 30.95 -15.86
CA THR A 498 -5.76 32.21 -15.53
C THR A 498 -4.63 31.93 -14.54
N THR A 499 -3.59 32.70 -14.59
CA THR A 499 -2.40 32.58 -13.73
C THR A 499 -2.77 32.67 -12.24
N SER A 500 -2.10 31.92 -11.36
CA SER A 500 -2.43 31.76 -9.94
C SER A 500 -2.50 33.07 -9.15
N ALA A 501 -1.87 34.15 -9.63
CA ALA A 501 -1.95 35.48 -9.02
C ALA A 501 -3.33 36.13 -9.19
N GLU A 502 -4.10 35.79 -10.23
CA GLU A 502 -5.47 36.25 -10.45
C GLU A 502 -6.50 35.38 -9.74
N VAL A 503 -6.22 34.04 -9.64
CA VAL A 503 -7.06 33.08 -8.91
C VAL A 503 -7.12 33.40 -7.43
N SER A 504 -6.03 33.91 -6.82
CA SER A 504 -6.00 34.29 -5.39
C SER A 504 -6.90 35.48 -5.05
N ARG A 505 -7.31 36.31 -6.03
CA ARG A 505 -8.17 37.46 -5.81
C ARG A 505 -9.66 37.20 -5.93
N ASP A 506 -10.06 36.10 -6.60
CA ASP A 506 -11.47 35.82 -6.92
C ASP A 506 -12.08 34.66 -6.10
N LEU A 507 -11.32 34.10 -5.16
CA LEU A 507 -11.79 32.99 -4.33
C LEU A 507 -12.74 33.40 -3.18
N SER A 508 -13.00 34.70 -3.02
CA SER A 508 -13.87 35.23 -1.96
C SER A 508 -15.36 34.80 -2.03
N GLY A 509 -15.73 34.02 -3.05
CA GLY A 509 -17.10 33.51 -3.22
C GLY A 509 -17.18 31.98 -3.37
N ILE A 510 -16.07 31.23 -3.26
CA ILE A 510 -16.11 29.77 -3.41
C ILE A 510 -16.62 29.12 -2.12
N GLU A 511 -17.77 28.47 -2.23
CA GLU A 511 -18.31 27.63 -1.15
C GLU A 511 -17.38 26.44 -0.90
N ALA A 512 -17.19 26.08 0.39
CA ALA A 512 -16.36 24.96 0.78
C ALA A 512 -16.93 23.63 0.24
N SER A 513 -16.09 22.83 -0.40
CA SER A 513 -16.46 21.51 -0.92
C SER A 513 -16.80 20.53 0.21
N ARG A 514 -17.71 19.59 -0.10
CA ARG A 514 -18.05 18.49 0.80
C ARG A 514 -16.91 17.48 0.87
N LEU A 515 -16.57 17.02 2.08
CA LEU A 515 -15.63 15.90 2.27
C LEU A 515 -16.24 14.60 1.74
N THR A 516 -15.40 13.77 1.12
CA THR A 516 -15.78 12.44 0.61
C THR A 516 -15.02 11.31 1.28
N ASN A 517 -13.79 11.59 1.75
CA ASN A 517 -12.94 10.60 2.42
C ASN A 517 -12.21 11.26 3.58
N VAL A 518 -12.26 10.63 4.76
CA VAL A 518 -11.58 11.11 5.97
C VAL A 518 -10.92 9.93 6.67
N GLN A 519 -9.60 10.01 6.88
CA GLN A 519 -8.85 9.03 7.65
C GLN A 519 -8.05 9.75 8.74
N VAL A 520 -8.27 9.37 10.01
CA VAL A 520 -7.55 9.96 11.14
C VAL A 520 -7.00 8.87 12.05
N GLY A 521 -5.71 8.96 12.36
CA GLY A 521 -4.99 8.07 13.26
C GLY A 521 -4.39 8.83 14.43
N PHE A 522 -4.92 8.61 15.63
CA PHE A 522 -4.36 9.16 16.87
C PHE A 522 -3.27 8.25 17.44
N THR A 523 -2.29 8.85 18.14
CA THR A 523 -1.31 8.13 18.98
C THR A 523 -1.72 8.08 20.44
N ARG A 524 -2.76 8.82 20.83
CA ARG A 524 -3.37 8.86 22.16
C ARG A 524 -4.70 8.11 22.20
N ALA A 525 -5.11 7.71 23.40
CA ALA A 525 -6.48 7.23 23.61
C ALA A 525 -7.50 8.35 23.38
N ALA A 526 -8.71 8.01 23.02
CA ALA A 526 -9.82 8.95 22.95
C ALA A 526 -10.12 9.55 24.33
N VAL A 527 -10.30 10.87 24.39
CA VAL A 527 -10.69 11.60 25.61
C VAL A 527 -12.22 11.72 25.66
N VAL A 528 -12.83 11.98 24.51
CA VAL A 528 -14.28 12.04 24.34
C VAL A 528 -14.72 10.94 23.38
N ASP A 529 -15.79 10.23 23.69
CA ASP A 529 -16.34 9.20 22.79
C ASP A 529 -17.09 9.84 21.62
N ILE A 530 -16.40 10.00 20.50
CA ILE A 530 -16.96 10.48 19.24
C ILE A 530 -17.51 9.37 18.35
N SER A 531 -17.39 8.10 18.76
CA SER A 531 -17.80 6.93 17.96
C SER A 531 -19.23 6.99 17.46
N PRO A 532 -20.25 7.44 18.26
CA PRO A 532 -21.61 7.54 17.76
C PRO A 532 -21.77 8.56 16.61
N ARG A 533 -21.10 9.72 16.70
CA ARG A 533 -21.14 10.76 15.66
C ARG A 533 -20.44 10.26 14.39
N VAL A 534 -19.29 9.60 14.51
CA VAL A 534 -18.57 8.97 13.40
C VAL A 534 -19.42 7.90 12.72
N GLN A 535 -20.13 7.06 13.49
CA GLN A 535 -21.00 6.03 12.95
C GLN A 535 -22.18 6.63 12.17
N THR A 536 -22.78 7.71 12.66
CA THR A 536 -23.84 8.45 11.96
C THR A 536 -23.35 8.97 10.61
N LEU A 537 -22.17 9.60 10.57
CA LEU A 537 -21.58 10.12 9.32
C LEU A 537 -21.29 8.99 8.31
N ARG A 538 -20.87 7.83 8.79
CA ARG A 538 -20.65 6.63 7.96
C ARG A 538 -21.95 6.10 7.38
N GLU A 539 -23.02 6.07 8.17
CA GLU A 539 -24.37 5.66 7.73
C GLU A 539 -24.95 6.65 6.70
N GLU A 540 -24.64 7.94 6.85
CA GLU A 540 -24.97 8.98 5.87
C GLU A 540 -24.14 8.89 4.57
N GLY A 541 -23.14 8.01 4.50
CA GLY A 541 -22.34 7.71 3.29
C GLY A 541 -20.98 8.39 3.21
N LEU A 542 -20.47 9.01 4.28
CA LEU A 542 -19.08 9.48 4.34
C LEU A 542 -18.13 8.28 4.51
N ASP A 543 -17.10 8.21 3.65
CA ASP A 543 -16.00 7.25 3.85
C ASP A 543 -15.08 7.80 4.95
N ILE A 544 -15.33 7.35 6.18
CA ILE A 544 -14.63 7.85 7.36
C ILE A 544 -14.06 6.70 8.19
N ASP A 545 -12.76 6.82 8.52
CA ASP A 545 -12.05 5.91 9.42
C ASP A 545 -11.27 6.70 10.48
N VAL A 546 -11.61 6.50 11.75
CA VAL A 546 -10.95 7.13 12.89
C VAL A 546 -10.41 6.03 13.79
N TYR A 547 -9.10 6.03 13.97
CA TYR A 547 -8.40 5.07 14.80
C TYR A 547 -7.81 5.74 16.03
N CYS A 548 -8.16 5.21 17.22
CA CYS A 548 -7.54 5.55 18.50
C CYS A 548 -6.98 4.26 19.12
N PRO A 549 -5.74 4.24 19.62
CA PRO A 549 -5.22 3.09 20.35
C PRO A 549 -6.03 2.88 21.64
N PHE A 550 -6.29 1.63 22.00
CA PHE A 550 -6.91 1.32 23.30
C PHE A 550 -5.91 1.65 24.43
N PRO A 551 -6.39 2.18 25.57
CA PRO A 551 -5.54 2.32 26.74
C PRO A 551 -5.03 0.93 27.15
N ASP A 552 -3.72 0.74 27.18
CA ASP A 552 -3.09 -0.53 27.57
C ASP A 552 -3.53 -0.94 28.97
N ARG A 553 -4.17 -2.11 29.09
CA ARG A 553 -4.47 -2.73 30.38
C ARG A 553 -3.27 -3.42 31.04
N TYR A 554 -2.12 -3.44 30.38
CA TYR A 554 -0.89 -4.05 30.88
C TYR A 554 0.31 -3.15 30.53
N GLY A 555 0.97 -2.68 31.58
CA GLY A 555 2.12 -1.78 31.50
C GLY A 555 3.44 -2.48 31.16
N ASP A 556 3.55 -3.06 29.98
CA ASP A 556 4.82 -3.52 29.43
C ASP A 556 5.14 -2.73 28.15
N GLY A 557 5.94 -1.69 28.35
CA GLY A 557 6.28 -0.64 27.38
C GLY A 557 7.20 -1.06 26.23
N MET A 558 7.03 -2.19 25.56
CA MET A 558 7.87 -2.55 24.41
C MET A 558 7.19 -3.24 23.21
N SER A 559 5.88 -3.45 23.20
CA SER A 559 5.27 -4.17 22.07
C SER A 559 4.24 -3.40 21.22
N SER A 560 4.01 -2.10 21.45
CA SER A 560 2.99 -1.32 20.72
C SER A 560 3.50 -0.54 19.50
N LEU A 561 4.79 -0.58 19.19
CA LEU A 561 5.39 0.20 18.07
C LEU A 561 5.17 -0.41 16.67
N LEU A 562 4.47 -1.54 16.55
CA LEU A 562 4.37 -2.29 15.28
C LEU A 562 2.96 -2.42 14.69
N THR A 563 1.93 -1.75 15.24
CA THR A 563 0.53 -1.96 14.80
C THR A 563 -0.24 -0.72 14.38
N VAL A 564 0.42 0.34 13.93
CA VAL A 564 -0.24 1.43 13.19
C VAL A 564 -0.08 1.17 11.69
N VAL A 565 -0.60 0.03 11.26
CA VAL A 565 -0.90 -0.17 9.84
C VAL A 565 -2.41 0.07 9.71
N PRO A 566 -2.86 1.02 8.87
CA PRO A 566 -4.26 1.08 8.51
C PRO A 566 -4.71 -0.32 8.12
N ARG A 567 -5.97 -0.69 8.37
CA ARG A 567 -6.56 -1.88 7.75
C ARG A 567 -6.57 -1.70 6.23
N LEU A 568 -5.40 -1.72 5.63
CA LEU A 568 -5.25 -2.11 4.24
C LEU A 568 -6.00 -3.43 4.11
N LYS A 569 -6.89 -3.54 3.13
CA LYS A 569 -7.62 -4.78 2.85
C LYS A 569 -6.61 -5.92 2.98
N LYS A 570 -6.97 -6.99 3.66
CA LYS A 570 -6.10 -8.11 4.06
C LYS A 570 -5.15 -8.64 2.96
N GLU A 571 -5.35 -8.23 1.73
CA GLU A 571 -4.57 -8.54 0.53
C GLU A 571 -3.32 -7.63 0.36
N GLU A 572 -3.34 -6.39 0.84
CA GLU A 572 -2.20 -5.46 0.75
C GLU A 572 -1.18 -5.64 1.89
N VAL A 573 -1.64 -6.07 3.07
CA VAL A 573 -0.77 -6.29 4.24
C VAL A 573 0.19 -7.48 4.04
N ASN A 574 -0.19 -8.48 3.24
CA ASN A 574 0.66 -9.65 3.01
C ASN A 574 1.83 -9.39 2.04
N MET A 575 1.90 -8.24 1.37
CA MET A 575 3.01 -7.92 0.46
C MET A 575 4.08 -7.03 1.08
N THR A 576 3.73 -6.15 2.00
CA THR A 576 4.70 -5.25 2.65
C THR A 576 5.57 -5.95 3.70
N TRP A 577 5.07 -7.03 4.35
CA TRP A 577 5.80 -7.75 5.39
C TRP A 577 6.65 -8.93 4.90
N ARG A 578 6.60 -9.29 3.61
CA ARG A 578 7.52 -10.27 3.02
C ARG A 578 8.69 -9.65 2.27
N LEU A 579 8.83 -8.32 2.35
CA LEU A 579 9.95 -7.55 1.81
C LEU A 579 10.81 -6.88 2.92
N TRP A 580 10.57 -7.26 4.20
CA TRP A 580 11.40 -6.89 5.35
C TRP A 580 11.98 -8.13 6.01
#